data_79ebe494b9472d1515f54d793d8e1c79
#
_entry.id   79ebe494b9472d1515f54d793d8e1c79
#
_cell.length_a   1.000
_cell.length_b   1.000
_cell.length_c   1.000
_cell.angle_alpha   90.00
_cell.angle_beta   90.00
_cell.angle_gamma   90.00
#
_symmetry.space_group_name_H-M   'P 1'
#
loop_
_entity.id
_entity.type
_entity.pdbx_description
1 polymer ?
#
loop_
_entity_poly.entity_id
_entity_poly.type
_entity_poly.pdbx_seq_one_letter_code
_entity_poly.pdbx_strand_id
1 'polypeptide(L)'
;MKKLNQMVQMDILGPFYLENSAQKNYFISCEDDCSRKVTSEWSERKKSIDVLDLLEDYIVENGKPNKVMHDNGKQFTSKIFRRFLQRNNIKDKSIPAGYPQLQGKIEAYNKIVKNEFLAVENIFDVEEGKKMYSMFVKAYNEEREHGGINGYTPSQMFLSKGRLNSCNNNKIVKQIKESVTHVGK
;
A
#
# COMPACT_ATOMS: atom_id res chain seq x y z
N MET A 1 -18.72 -13.07 0.70
CA MET A 1 -18.26 -11.99 1.60
C MET A 1 -16.77 -11.84 1.46
N LYS A 2 -16.23 -10.63 1.19
CA LYS A 2 -14.77 -10.44 1.09
C LYS A 2 -14.13 -10.63 2.46
N LYS A 3 -12.92 -11.22 2.49
CA LYS A 3 -12.16 -11.46 3.72
C LYS A 3 -10.94 -10.53 3.74
N LEU A 4 -10.52 -10.13 4.94
CA LEU A 4 -9.27 -9.38 5.13
C LEU A 4 -8.10 -10.16 4.54
N ASN A 5 -7.13 -9.43 4.01
CA ASN A 5 -5.92 -10.00 3.43
C ASN A 5 -6.17 -11.05 2.32
N GLN A 6 -7.39 -11.15 1.80
CA GLN A 6 -7.64 -12.00 0.64
C GLN A 6 -6.96 -11.45 -0.60
N MET A 7 -6.95 -10.14 -0.74
CA MET A 7 -6.28 -9.43 -1.82
C MET A 7 -5.96 -8.01 -1.37
N VAL A 8 -4.76 -7.56 -1.67
CA VAL A 8 -4.37 -6.16 -1.59
C VAL A 8 -4.12 -5.62 -2.98
N GLN A 9 -4.38 -4.33 -3.15
CA GLN A 9 -4.07 -3.60 -4.38
C GLN A 9 -2.86 -2.71 -4.12
N MET A 10 -1.88 -2.74 -5.01
CA MET A 10 -0.72 -1.85 -4.95
C MET A 10 -0.67 -0.94 -6.17
N ASP A 11 -0.31 0.31 -5.94
CA ASP A 11 -0.17 1.31 -6.99
C ASP A 11 0.84 2.39 -6.60
N ILE A 12 1.29 3.16 -7.59
CA ILE A 12 2.20 4.28 -7.42
C ILE A 12 1.58 5.52 -8.06
N LEU A 13 1.30 6.49 -7.21
CA LEU A 13 0.84 7.79 -7.64
C LEU A 13 2.04 8.72 -7.86
N GLY A 14 2.10 9.38 -9.00
CA GLY A 14 3.15 10.34 -9.35
C GLY A 14 3.73 10.12 -10.75
N PRO A 15 4.78 10.88 -11.16
CA PRO A 15 5.51 11.81 -10.29
C PRO A 15 4.73 13.09 -10.00
N PHE A 16 4.99 13.67 -8.83
CA PHE A 16 4.66 15.04 -8.51
C PHE A 16 5.91 15.81 -8.06
N TYR A 17 5.84 17.12 -8.03
CA TYR A 17 6.96 17.99 -7.76
C TYR A 17 6.57 18.99 -6.68
N LEU A 18 7.49 19.30 -5.78
CA LEU A 18 7.34 20.43 -4.87
C LEU A 18 7.68 21.72 -5.60
N GLU A 19 7.16 22.82 -5.09
CA GLU A 19 7.48 24.15 -5.60
C GLU A 19 9.00 24.36 -5.61
N ASN A 20 9.51 24.88 -6.72
CA ASN A 20 10.94 25.14 -6.92
C ASN A 20 11.86 23.89 -6.86
N SER A 21 11.33 22.70 -7.00
CA SER A 21 12.10 21.46 -7.00
C SER A 21 11.87 20.63 -8.29
N ALA A 22 12.96 20.22 -8.94
CA ALA A 22 12.92 19.25 -10.04
C ALA A 22 12.91 17.80 -9.54
N GLN A 23 12.96 17.58 -8.22
CA GLN A 23 12.94 16.26 -7.60
C GLN A 23 11.59 15.59 -7.81
N LYS A 24 11.62 14.38 -8.37
CA LYS A 24 10.42 13.55 -8.53
C LYS A 24 10.03 12.92 -7.22
N ASN A 25 8.76 13.01 -6.90
CA ASN A 25 8.17 12.40 -5.70
C ASN A 25 7.01 11.49 -6.11
N TYR A 26 6.76 10.48 -5.30
CA TYR A 26 5.75 9.45 -5.54
C TYR A 26 5.08 9.07 -4.22
N PHE A 27 3.84 8.63 -4.27
CA PHE A 27 3.24 7.86 -3.19
C PHE A 27 3.13 6.41 -3.62
N ILE A 28 3.70 5.51 -2.82
CA ILE A 28 3.56 4.06 -3.00
C ILE A 28 2.51 3.60 -2.02
N SER A 29 1.50 2.88 -2.48
CA SER A 29 0.33 2.53 -1.68
C SER A 29 -0.02 1.06 -1.79
N CYS A 30 -0.48 0.47 -0.68
CA CYS A 30 -1.01 -0.88 -0.58
C CYS A 30 -2.34 -0.84 0.17
N GLU A 31 -3.45 -1.20 -0.47
CA GLU A 31 -4.82 -1.14 0.07
C GLU A 31 -5.43 -2.53 0.19
N ASP A 32 -5.96 -2.88 1.36
CA ASP A 32 -6.76 -4.11 1.54
C ASP A 32 -8.11 -3.99 0.83
N ASP A 33 -8.39 -4.90 -0.08
CA ASP A 33 -9.61 -4.89 -0.91
C ASP A 33 -10.90 -5.05 -0.10
N CYS A 34 -10.83 -5.56 1.12
CA CYS A 34 -11.99 -5.77 1.99
C CYS A 34 -12.29 -4.55 2.87
N SER A 35 -11.29 -4.08 3.60
CA SER A 35 -11.44 -3.03 4.61
C SER A 35 -11.16 -1.62 4.11
N ARG A 36 -10.52 -1.47 2.97
CA ARG A 36 -9.98 -0.20 2.47
C ARG A 36 -8.80 0.35 3.28
N LYS A 37 -8.29 -0.43 4.24
CA LYS A 37 -7.14 0.01 5.01
C LYS A 37 -5.92 0.14 4.11
N VAL A 38 -5.23 1.27 4.24
CA VAL A 38 -4.08 1.64 3.41
C VAL A 38 -2.83 1.68 4.26
N THR A 39 -1.75 1.05 3.78
CA THR A 39 -0.37 1.36 4.14
C THR A 39 0.21 2.12 2.96
N SER A 40 0.69 3.33 3.17
CA SER A 40 1.19 4.18 2.09
C SER A 40 2.31 5.07 2.60
N GLU A 41 3.29 5.32 1.74
CA GLU A 41 4.43 6.16 2.04
C GLU A 41 4.77 7.12 0.91
N TRP A 42 5.42 8.23 1.26
CA TRP A 42 6.05 9.15 0.31
C TRP A 42 7.45 8.67 -0.02
N SER A 43 7.74 8.47 -1.29
CA SER A 43 9.05 8.05 -1.79
C SER A 43 9.58 9.01 -2.86
N GLU A 44 10.88 9.24 -2.84
CA GLU A 44 11.59 9.99 -3.89
C GLU A 44 11.99 9.08 -5.07
N ARG A 45 11.68 7.81 -4.96
CA ARG A 45 11.99 6.78 -5.96
C ARG A 45 10.78 5.88 -6.17
N LYS A 46 10.81 5.11 -7.25
CA LYS A 46 9.82 4.05 -7.53
C LYS A 46 10.51 2.77 -8.01
N LYS A 47 11.57 2.37 -7.32
CA LYS A 47 12.27 1.13 -7.64
C LYS A 47 11.54 -0.07 -7.06
N SER A 48 11.89 -1.26 -7.53
CA SER A 48 11.30 -2.51 -7.01
C SER A 48 11.55 -2.73 -5.53
N ILE A 49 12.64 -2.23 -4.99
CA ILE A 49 12.94 -2.32 -3.56
C ILE A 49 11.99 -1.44 -2.75
N ASP A 50 11.72 -0.21 -3.19
CA ASP A 50 10.83 0.72 -2.48
C ASP A 50 9.41 0.13 -2.38
N VAL A 51 8.95 -0.56 -3.44
CA VAL A 51 7.64 -1.25 -3.45
C VAL A 51 7.63 -2.48 -2.54
N LEU A 52 8.76 -3.18 -2.45
CA LEU A 52 8.90 -4.33 -1.54
C LEU A 52 8.90 -3.89 -0.09
N ASP A 53 9.66 -2.85 0.25
CA ASP A 53 9.74 -2.32 1.61
C ASP A 53 8.33 -1.96 2.10
N LEU A 54 7.53 -1.25 1.29
CA LEU A 54 6.14 -0.95 1.63
C LEU A 54 5.27 -2.21 1.79
N LEU A 55 5.43 -3.22 0.93
CA LEU A 55 4.67 -4.47 1.07
C LEU A 55 5.06 -5.22 2.34
N GLU A 56 6.32 -5.19 2.74
CA GLU A 56 6.79 -5.76 4.00
C GLU A 56 6.20 -5.03 5.20
N ASP A 57 6.19 -3.70 5.18
CA ASP A 57 5.54 -2.89 6.22
C ASP A 57 4.04 -3.21 6.32
N TYR A 58 3.36 -3.31 5.17
CA TYR A 58 1.97 -3.76 5.16
C TYR A 58 1.81 -5.13 5.84
N ILE A 59 2.67 -6.10 5.53
CA ILE A 59 2.59 -7.46 6.10
C ILE A 59 2.86 -7.45 7.61
N VAL A 60 3.81 -6.64 8.05
CA VAL A 60 4.13 -6.48 9.49
C VAL A 60 2.94 -5.91 10.25
N GLU A 61 2.30 -4.89 9.73
CA GLU A 61 1.19 -4.20 10.38
C GLU A 61 -0.14 -4.95 10.30
N ASN A 62 -0.43 -5.55 9.14
CA ASN A 62 -1.77 -6.01 8.80
C ASN A 62 -1.86 -7.52 8.55
N GLY A 63 -0.71 -8.20 8.50
CA GLY A 63 -0.64 -9.62 8.17
C GLY A 63 -0.51 -9.87 6.67
N LYS A 64 -0.10 -11.10 6.34
CA LYS A 64 0.22 -11.51 4.98
C LYS A 64 -1.03 -11.61 4.08
N PRO A 65 -1.06 -10.95 2.92
CA PRO A 65 -2.13 -11.10 1.95
C PRO A 65 -2.01 -12.42 1.17
N ASN A 66 -3.15 -12.95 0.72
CA ASN A 66 -3.15 -14.13 -0.16
C ASN A 66 -2.79 -13.76 -1.61
N LYS A 67 -3.09 -12.52 -2.03
CA LYS A 67 -2.83 -12.02 -3.38
C LYS A 67 -2.42 -10.57 -3.32
N VAL A 68 -1.50 -10.19 -4.21
CA VAL A 68 -1.17 -8.80 -4.51
C VAL A 68 -1.60 -8.51 -5.94
N MET A 69 -2.44 -7.50 -6.11
CA MET A 69 -2.88 -7.01 -7.42
C MET A 69 -2.20 -5.69 -7.73
N HIS A 70 -1.68 -5.55 -8.94
CA HIS A 70 -0.94 -4.37 -9.39
C HIS A 70 -1.01 -4.22 -10.91
N ASP A 71 -0.62 -3.08 -11.42
CA ASP A 71 -0.40 -2.86 -12.85
C ASP A 71 0.87 -3.59 -13.36
N ASN A 72 1.16 -3.45 -14.66
CA ASN A 72 2.35 -4.04 -15.27
C ASN A 72 3.59 -3.13 -15.18
N GLY A 73 3.66 -2.26 -14.20
CA GLY A 73 4.83 -1.41 -13.97
C GLY A 73 6.10 -2.23 -13.75
N LYS A 74 7.26 -1.72 -14.24
CA LYS A 74 8.55 -2.42 -14.16
C LYS A 74 8.95 -2.79 -12.73
N GLN A 75 8.56 -1.99 -11.75
CA GLN A 75 8.81 -2.24 -10.33
C GLN A 75 8.11 -3.51 -9.84
N PHE A 76 6.88 -3.77 -10.28
CA PHE A 76 6.09 -4.94 -9.91
C PHE A 76 6.45 -6.19 -10.74
N THR A 77 6.89 -6.01 -11.98
CA THR A 77 7.27 -7.12 -12.86
C THR A 77 8.72 -7.58 -12.68
N SER A 78 9.48 -6.95 -11.78
CA SER A 78 10.87 -7.25 -11.50
C SER A 78 11.08 -8.66 -10.91
N LYS A 79 12.26 -9.23 -11.16
CA LYS A 79 12.61 -10.56 -10.61
C LYS A 79 12.60 -10.58 -9.08
N ILE A 80 13.03 -9.48 -8.44
CA ILE A 80 13.09 -9.39 -6.97
C ILE A 80 11.68 -9.42 -6.38
N PHE A 81 10.75 -8.61 -6.91
CA PHE A 81 9.38 -8.56 -6.45
C PHE A 81 8.67 -9.91 -6.62
N ARG A 82 8.76 -10.53 -7.81
CA ARG A 82 8.15 -11.84 -8.06
C ARG A 82 8.73 -12.94 -7.18
N ARG A 83 10.06 -12.95 -6.96
CA ARG A 83 10.69 -13.91 -6.03
C ARG A 83 10.19 -13.74 -4.61
N PHE A 84 10.01 -12.51 -4.16
CA PHE A 84 9.47 -12.23 -2.83
C PHE A 84 8.04 -12.79 -2.70
N LEU A 85 7.15 -12.50 -3.65
CA LEU A 85 5.78 -13.03 -3.63
C LEU A 85 5.78 -14.57 -3.62
N GLN A 86 6.60 -15.20 -4.47
CA GLN A 86 6.70 -16.65 -4.55
C GLN A 86 7.20 -17.29 -3.24
N ARG A 87 8.27 -16.76 -2.64
CA ARG A 87 8.83 -17.25 -1.37
C ARG A 87 7.83 -17.15 -0.22
N ASN A 88 6.99 -16.13 -0.24
CA ASN A 88 5.97 -15.89 0.76
C ASN A 88 4.62 -16.56 0.43
N ASN A 89 4.52 -17.35 -0.63
CA ASN A 89 3.26 -17.95 -1.10
C ASN A 89 2.15 -16.92 -1.31
N ILE A 90 2.50 -15.75 -1.84
CA ILE A 90 1.57 -14.67 -2.21
C ILE A 90 1.31 -14.77 -3.71
N LYS A 91 0.05 -14.84 -4.12
CA LYS A 91 -0.31 -14.90 -5.55
C LYS A 91 -0.08 -13.54 -6.20
N ASP A 92 0.73 -13.51 -7.23
CA ASP A 92 0.92 -12.37 -8.12
C ASP A 92 -0.31 -12.25 -9.07
N LYS A 93 -0.94 -11.07 -9.09
CA LYS A 93 -2.08 -10.77 -9.96
C LYS A 93 -1.83 -9.47 -10.71
N SER A 94 -1.12 -9.54 -11.81
CA SER A 94 -1.01 -8.41 -12.72
C SER A 94 -2.34 -8.16 -13.44
N ILE A 95 -2.66 -6.88 -13.68
CA ILE A 95 -3.85 -6.46 -14.41
C ILE A 95 -3.48 -6.35 -15.88
N PRO A 96 -4.23 -6.99 -16.78
CA PRO A 96 -4.01 -6.82 -18.20
C PRO A 96 -4.22 -5.36 -18.63
N ALA A 97 -3.45 -4.91 -19.62
CA ALA A 97 -3.67 -3.60 -20.24
C ALA A 97 -5.12 -3.52 -20.74
N GLY A 98 -5.80 -2.39 -20.46
CA GLY A 98 -7.19 -2.17 -20.88
C GLY A 98 -8.26 -2.57 -19.87
N TYR A 99 -7.91 -3.02 -18.66
CA TYR A 99 -8.88 -3.31 -17.60
C TYR A 99 -8.66 -2.47 -16.32
N PRO A 100 -8.63 -1.14 -16.40
CA PRO A 100 -8.37 -0.26 -15.24
C PRO A 100 -9.42 -0.41 -14.14
N GLN A 101 -10.67 -0.75 -14.49
CA GLN A 101 -11.75 -0.93 -13.51
C GLN A 101 -11.44 -1.98 -12.42
N LEU A 102 -10.46 -2.84 -12.61
CA LEU A 102 -10.05 -3.80 -11.59
C LEU A 102 -9.31 -3.15 -10.42
N GLN A 103 -8.70 -1.97 -10.64
CA GLN A 103 -8.01 -1.17 -9.62
C GLN A 103 -8.84 -0.03 -9.02
N GLY A 104 -10.12 0.04 -9.33
CA GLY A 104 -10.98 1.17 -8.97
C GLY A 104 -10.97 1.58 -7.49
N LYS A 105 -10.52 0.70 -6.59
CA LYS A 105 -10.40 1.01 -5.16
C LYS A 105 -9.17 1.85 -4.88
N ILE A 106 -8.00 1.38 -5.23
CA ILE A 106 -6.76 2.12 -5.02
C ILE A 106 -6.72 3.39 -5.89
N GLU A 107 -7.39 3.38 -7.05
CA GLU A 107 -7.58 4.59 -7.86
C GLU A 107 -8.44 5.63 -7.14
N ALA A 108 -9.49 5.19 -6.43
CA ALA A 108 -10.31 6.07 -5.59
C ALA A 108 -9.48 6.67 -4.44
N TYR A 109 -8.64 5.87 -3.78
CA TYR A 109 -7.69 6.39 -2.80
C TYR A 109 -6.74 7.41 -3.41
N ASN A 110 -6.14 7.12 -4.56
CA ASN A 110 -5.24 8.04 -5.24
C ASN A 110 -5.91 9.37 -5.64
N LYS A 111 -7.22 9.35 -5.97
CA LYS A 111 -7.99 10.60 -6.18
C LYS A 111 -8.14 11.40 -4.90
N ILE A 112 -8.37 10.75 -3.77
CA ILE A 112 -8.44 11.40 -2.46
C ILE A 112 -7.09 12.06 -2.14
N VAL A 113 -5.97 11.34 -2.30
CA VAL A 113 -4.63 11.90 -2.10
C VAL A 113 -4.38 13.12 -2.99
N LYS A 114 -4.76 13.07 -4.28
CA LYS A 114 -4.60 14.21 -5.19
C LYS A 114 -5.42 15.42 -4.75
N ASN A 115 -6.68 15.21 -4.42
CA ASN A 115 -7.64 16.30 -4.22
C ASN A 115 -7.61 16.87 -2.79
N GLU A 116 -7.29 16.05 -1.79
CA GLU A 116 -7.41 16.42 -0.39
C GLU A 116 -6.06 16.57 0.30
N PHE A 117 -4.97 16.08 -0.29
CA PHE A 117 -3.62 16.28 0.21
C PHE A 117 -2.79 17.16 -0.73
N LEU A 118 -2.50 16.70 -1.95
CA LEU A 118 -1.63 17.45 -2.86
C LEU A 118 -2.21 18.79 -3.34
N ALA A 119 -3.53 18.90 -3.46
CA ALA A 119 -4.17 20.16 -3.91
C ALA A 119 -4.43 21.14 -2.78
N VAL A 120 -4.31 20.73 -1.53
CA VAL A 120 -4.65 21.53 -0.35
C VAL A 120 -3.41 21.94 0.44
N GLU A 121 -2.45 21.05 0.56
CA GLU A 121 -1.28 21.27 1.41
C GLU A 121 -0.17 22.06 0.67
N ASN A 122 0.30 23.12 1.31
CA ASN A 122 1.48 23.86 0.87
C ASN A 122 2.73 23.19 1.43
N ILE A 123 3.35 22.33 0.65
CA ILE A 123 4.50 21.53 1.07
C ILE A 123 5.78 22.16 0.51
N PHE A 124 6.65 22.65 1.39
CA PHE A 124 7.88 23.35 1.03
C PHE A 124 9.11 22.44 1.01
N ASP A 125 9.13 21.40 1.84
CA ASP A 125 10.23 20.44 1.87
C ASP A 125 9.71 18.99 1.99
N VAL A 126 10.58 18.04 1.62
CA VAL A 126 10.24 16.60 1.55
C VAL A 126 10.02 16.01 2.93
N GLU A 127 10.80 16.39 3.93
CA GLU A 127 10.72 15.80 5.28
C GLU A 127 9.45 16.25 6.01
N GLU A 128 9.07 17.50 5.87
CA GLU A 128 7.79 18.01 6.35
C GLU A 128 6.64 17.30 5.62
N GLY A 129 6.71 17.24 4.29
CA GLY A 129 5.70 16.58 3.46
C GLY A 129 5.50 15.12 3.82
N LYS A 130 6.55 14.36 4.10
CA LYS A 130 6.46 12.96 4.58
C LYS A 130 5.70 12.86 5.91
N LYS A 131 5.95 13.77 6.85
CA LYS A 131 5.23 13.80 8.13
C LYS A 131 3.74 14.12 7.92
N MET A 132 3.44 15.15 7.14
CA MET A 132 2.08 15.55 6.81
C MET A 132 1.33 14.40 6.10
N TYR A 133 1.98 13.73 5.15
CA TYR A 133 1.40 12.59 4.46
C TYR A 133 1.14 11.40 5.39
N SER A 134 2.05 11.11 6.30
CA SER A 134 1.83 10.07 7.32
C SER A 134 0.61 10.37 8.19
N MET A 135 0.43 11.63 8.60
CA MET A 135 -0.77 12.07 9.35
C MET A 135 -2.05 11.94 8.50
N PHE A 136 -1.97 12.31 7.22
CA PHE A 136 -3.08 12.15 6.28
C PHE A 136 -3.49 10.68 6.12
N VAL A 137 -2.54 9.77 5.95
CA VAL A 137 -2.80 8.31 5.86
C VAL A 137 -3.44 7.78 7.14
N LYS A 138 -2.97 8.28 8.30
CA LYS A 138 -3.57 7.92 9.59
C LYS A 138 -5.02 8.41 9.68
N ALA A 139 -5.29 9.66 9.36
CA ALA A 139 -6.64 10.22 9.37
C ALA A 139 -7.56 9.47 8.38
N TYR A 140 -7.08 9.14 7.17
CA TYR A 140 -7.80 8.32 6.22
C TYR A 140 -8.22 6.96 6.81
N ASN A 141 -7.32 6.29 7.52
CA ASN A 141 -7.58 4.98 8.08
C ASN A 141 -8.47 5.01 9.34
N GLU A 142 -8.31 6.02 10.19
CA GLU A 142 -8.90 6.04 11.54
C GLU A 142 -10.16 6.91 11.65
N GLU A 143 -10.28 7.94 10.80
CA GLU A 143 -11.32 8.96 10.94
C GLU A 143 -12.28 9.00 9.74
N ARG A 144 -11.81 8.65 8.53
CA ARG A 144 -12.64 8.74 7.33
C ARG A 144 -13.63 7.59 7.23
N GLU A 145 -14.92 7.90 7.24
CA GLU A 145 -15.99 6.94 6.96
C GLU A 145 -16.11 6.67 5.46
N HIS A 146 -16.32 5.42 5.09
CA HIS A 146 -16.47 5.00 3.70
C HIS A 146 -17.80 4.31 3.42
N GLY A 147 -18.59 4.84 2.50
CA GLY A 147 -19.86 4.26 2.09
C GLY A 147 -19.73 2.83 1.56
N GLY A 148 -18.62 2.50 0.88
CA GLY A 148 -18.35 1.16 0.36
C GLY A 148 -18.06 0.08 1.41
N ILE A 149 -17.93 0.47 2.68
CA ILE A 149 -17.77 -0.41 3.86
C ILE A 149 -18.77 -0.06 4.97
N ASN A 150 -19.97 0.35 4.57
CA ASN A 150 -21.12 0.61 5.46
C ASN A 150 -20.88 1.71 6.49
N GLY A 151 -20.16 2.78 6.14
CA GLY A 151 -19.88 3.90 7.03
C GLY A 151 -18.78 3.63 8.08
N TYR A 152 -18.19 2.45 8.09
CA TYR A 152 -17.02 2.22 8.95
C TYR A 152 -15.79 2.97 8.43
N THR A 153 -14.86 3.29 9.34
CA THR A 153 -13.50 3.65 8.94
C THR A 153 -12.73 2.39 8.50
N PRO A 154 -11.69 2.52 7.66
CA PRO A 154 -10.85 1.39 7.27
C PRO A 154 -10.31 0.59 8.47
N SER A 155 -9.82 1.27 9.51
CA SER A 155 -9.33 0.63 10.73
C SER A 155 -10.42 -0.10 11.50
N GLN A 156 -11.60 0.50 11.66
CA GLN A 156 -12.76 -0.16 12.30
C GLN A 156 -13.18 -1.42 11.55
N MET A 157 -13.28 -1.34 10.20
CA MET A 157 -13.62 -2.49 9.37
C MET A 157 -12.55 -3.58 9.46
N PHE A 158 -11.27 -3.21 9.47
CA PHE A 158 -10.17 -4.16 9.61
C PHE A 158 -10.21 -4.88 10.96
N LEU A 159 -10.39 -4.15 12.06
CA LEU A 159 -10.47 -4.71 13.42
C LEU A 159 -11.70 -5.58 13.63
N SER A 160 -12.87 -5.17 13.13
CA SER A 160 -14.12 -5.92 13.29
C SER A 160 -14.06 -7.31 12.66
N LYS A 161 -13.32 -7.45 11.55
CA LYS A 161 -13.13 -8.72 10.84
C LYS A 161 -11.86 -9.48 11.26
N GLY A 162 -10.89 -8.78 11.87
CA GLY A 162 -9.59 -9.33 12.26
C GLY A 162 -9.60 -10.14 13.56
N ARG A 163 -10.60 -9.97 14.42
CA ARG A 163 -10.72 -10.70 15.69
C ARG A 163 -10.80 -12.23 15.56
N LEU A 164 -10.94 -12.76 14.35
CA LEU A 164 -10.99 -14.19 14.06
C LEU A 164 -9.64 -14.82 13.69
N ASN A 165 -8.54 -14.05 13.56
CA ASN A 165 -7.26 -14.57 13.02
C ASN A 165 -6.01 -14.29 13.88
N SER A 166 -6.12 -13.96 15.16
CA SER A 166 -5.00 -13.40 15.96
C SER A 166 -3.87 -14.36 16.39
N CYS A 167 -3.92 -15.65 16.07
CA CYS A 167 -2.92 -16.62 16.60
C CYS A 167 -1.67 -16.90 15.74
N ASN A 168 -1.60 -16.47 14.47
CA ASN A 168 -0.51 -16.91 13.56
C ASN A 168 0.48 -15.83 13.07
N ASN A 169 0.27 -14.55 13.39
CA ASN A 169 1.07 -13.48 12.78
C ASN A 169 2.53 -13.40 13.24
N ASN A 170 2.83 -13.74 14.50
CA ASN A 170 4.18 -13.58 15.04
C ASN A 170 5.24 -14.51 14.40
N LYS A 171 4.85 -15.70 13.94
CA LYS A 171 5.77 -16.61 13.23
C LYS A 171 6.12 -16.14 11.83
N ILE A 172 5.16 -15.57 11.12
CA ILE A 172 5.31 -15.09 9.74
C ILE A 172 6.21 -13.86 9.67
N VAL A 173 6.00 -12.91 10.58
CA VAL A 173 6.84 -11.69 10.68
C VAL A 173 8.30 -12.02 10.94
N LYS A 174 8.58 -13.01 11.80
CA LYS A 174 9.95 -13.45 12.08
C LYS A 174 10.62 -14.08 10.85
N GLN A 175 9.90 -14.92 10.11
CA GLN A 175 10.42 -15.56 8.89
C GLN A 175 10.69 -14.55 7.76
N ILE A 176 9.86 -13.51 7.63
CA ILE A 176 10.05 -12.47 6.61
C ILE A 176 11.31 -11.64 6.91
N LYS A 177 11.51 -11.21 8.15
CA LYS A 177 12.70 -10.47 8.56
C LYS A 177 14.00 -11.28 8.36
N GLU A 178 13.97 -12.58 8.60
CA GLU A 178 15.11 -13.47 8.38
C GLU A 178 15.44 -13.68 6.90
N SER A 179 14.43 -13.65 6.02
CA SER A 179 14.66 -13.82 4.57
C SER A 179 15.24 -12.58 3.87
N VAL A 180 15.02 -11.38 4.42
CA VAL A 180 15.54 -10.13 3.87
C VAL A 180 17.02 -9.93 4.17
N THR A 181 17.47 -10.32 5.36
CA THR A 181 18.89 -10.24 5.75
C THR A 181 19.81 -11.12 4.88
N HIS A 182 19.28 -12.05 4.11
CA HIS A 182 20.05 -12.94 3.22
C HIS A 182 20.08 -12.52 1.74
N VAL A 183 19.43 -11.44 1.36
CA VAL A 183 19.39 -10.95 -0.04
C VAL A 183 20.41 -9.82 -0.29
N GLY A 184 21.04 -9.31 0.78
CA GLY A 184 22.06 -8.25 0.73
C GLY A 184 23.53 -8.73 0.74
N LYS A 185 23.78 -10.01 0.49
CA LYS A 185 25.14 -10.55 0.30
C LYS A 185 25.30 -11.18 -1.06
#